data_641fed22f42dbd429939230028d8bb87
#
_entry.id   641fed22f42dbd429939230028d8bb87
#
_cell.length_a   1.000
_cell.length_b   1.000
_cell.length_c   1.000
_cell.angle_alpha   90.00
_cell.angle_beta   90.00
_cell.angle_gamma   90.00
#
_symmetry.space_group_name_H-M   'P 1'
#
loop_
_entity.id
_entity.type
_entity.pdbx_description
1 polymer ?
#
loop_
_entity_poly.entity_id
_entity_poly.type
_entity_poly.pdbx_seq_one_letter_code
_entity_poly.pdbx_strand_id
1 'polypeptide(L)'
;MAVPFRIGVLQLSMEPTGETVRMAKACEEAGFDSFWLAEAYPWWRKHSMEARSSTAVTAIVARETRRIPIGWGIISPYTRHPVQIAMEARVLQETAGPGRFFLGLGASKIFMKEIGEGEKGAEASPATVMRESIEIVRGALGGKEFRYQGNAFSADLPALRADARVPSHPIPLYLGATGPVLQRMAGEIADGLLTASITTPAYSGYARGFLEEGARKAGRDPAELDLGGVIVGSIGRDRARAADGAREMAAMYLANKVQNIRGSADMLLTKAGLTFDEIRPIAEAMEQGGRRAAARAVTPEILSKVCAIAGTPDQCAERIAEYRNAGCTHILLEIWGEDRIEQAKLFGEAVLPHFKR
;
A
#
# COMPACT_ATOMS: atom_id res chain seq x y z
N MET A 1 16.98 13.93 8.13
CA MET A 1 16.02 15.05 7.85
C MET A 1 14.61 14.50 7.90
N ALA A 2 13.65 15.25 8.44
CA ALA A 2 12.27 14.78 8.49
C ALA A 2 11.70 14.45 7.10
N VAL A 3 10.95 13.35 7.01
CA VAL A 3 10.28 12.95 5.76
C VAL A 3 9.22 13.97 5.39
N PRO A 4 9.19 14.47 4.14
CA PRO A 4 8.15 15.40 3.69
C PRO A 4 6.78 14.70 3.64
N PHE A 5 5.71 15.48 3.86
CA PHE A 5 4.36 14.98 3.65
C PHE A 5 4.10 14.80 2.15
N ARG A 6 3.53 13.66 1.76
CA ARG A 6 3.29 13.27 0.38
C ARG A 6 1.88 12.78 0.16
N ILE A 7 1.35 13.00 -1.04
CA ILE A 7 0.06 12.46 -1.48
C ILE A 7 0.30 11.73 -2.80
N GLY A 8 0.16 10.41 -2.78
CA GLY A 8 0.26 9.53 -3.93
C GLY A 8 -1.05 8.83 -4.23
N VAL A 9 -1.02 8.04 -5.29
CA VAL A 9 -2.12 7.16 -5.68
C VAL A 9 -1.65 5.71 -5.61
N LEU A 10 -2.50 4.82 -5.10
CA LEU A 10 -2.30 3.39 -5.17
C LEU A 10 -3.41 2.78 -6.02
N GLN A 11 -3.04 1.87 -6.91
CA GLN A 11 -3.97 1.11 -7.73
C GLN A 11 -3.69 -0.38 -7.61
N LEU A 12 -4.76 -1.19 -7.54
CA LEU A 12 -4.65 -2.64 -7.65
C LEU A 12 -4.33 -3.03 -9.10
N SER A 13 -3.49 -4.05 -9.30
CA SER A 13 -3.08 -4.51 -10.64
C SER A 13 -4.21 -5.29 -11.36
N MET A 14 -5.43 -4.78 -11.36
CA MET A 14 -6.60 -5.44 -11.95
C MET A 14 -7.07 -4.79 -13.25
N GLU A 15 -6.67 -3.55 -13.50
CA GLU A 15 -7.04 -2.83 -14.71
C GLU A 15 -6.23 -3.28 -15.92
N PRO A 16 -6.75 -3.13 -17.14
CA PRO A 16 -5.96 -3.25 -18.36
C PRO A 16 -4.71 -2.37 -18.28
N THR A 17 -3.56 -2.89 -18.72
CA THR A 17 -2.26 -2.19 -18.61
C THR A 17 -2.31 -0.77 -19.18
N GLY A 18 -2.98 -0.58 -20.33
CA GLY A 18 -3.14 0.74 -20.93
C GLY A 18 -3.93 1.72 -20.06
N GLU A 19 -4.93 1.26 -19.31
CA GLU A 19 -5.68 2.07 -18.36
C GLU A 19 -4.80 2.49 -17.18
N THR A 20 -4.02 1.54 -16.64
CA THR A 20 -3.07 1.82 -15.57
C THR A 20 -2.03 2.86 -15.98
N VAL A 21 -1.51 2.77 -17.21
CA VAL A 21 -0.57 3.76 -17.77
C VAL A 21 -1.24 5.13 -17.90
N ARG A 22 -2.48 5.19 -18.41
CA ARG A 22 -3.22 6.46 -18.51
C ARG A 22 -3.43 7.11 -17.15
N MET A 23 -3.80 6.31 -16.15
CA MET A 23 -3.97 6.79 -14.78
C MET A 23 -2.65 7.31 -14.19
N ALA A 24 -1.55 6.60 -14.36
CA ALA A 24 -0.24 7.02 -13.87
C ALA A 24 0.23 8.34 -14.52
N LYS A 25 0.01 8.52 -15.83
CA LYS A 25 0.28 9.79 -16.53
C LYS A 25 -0.59 10.93 -16.02
N ALA A 26 -1.88 10.67 -15.82
CA ALA A 26 -2.79 11.68 -15.26
C ALA A 26 -2.37 12.08 -13.84
N CYS A 27 -1.94 11.14 -13.01
CA CYS A 27 -1.39 11.42 -11.67
C CYS A 27 -0.10 12.25 -11.75
N GLU A 28 0.80 11.94 -12.70
CA GLU A 28 2.01 12.72 -12.94
C GLU A 28 1.70 14.17 -13.36
N GLU A 29 0.76 14.35 -14.27
CA GLU A 29 0.30 15.66 -14.75
C GLU A 29 -0.41 16.46 -13.66
N ALA A 30 -1.26 15.80 -12.87
CA ALA A 30 -1.96 16.39 -11.73
C ALA A 30 -1.02 16.74 -10.57
N GLY A 31 0.21 16.24 -10.59
CA GLY A 31 1.26 16.55 -9.64
C GLY A 31 1.20 15.74 -8.34
N PHE A 32 0.71 14.53 -8.36
CA PHE A 32 0.86 13.59 -7.24
C PHE A 32 2.34 13.27 -6.97
N ASP A 33 2.65 12.95 -5.72
CA ASP A 33 4.01 12.70 -5.26
C ASP A 33 4.48 11.26 -5.53
N SER A 34 3.57 10.33 -5.83
CA SER A 34 3.89 8.95 -6.15
C SER A 34 2.71 8.18 -6.76
N PHE A 35 3.02 7.11 -7.48
CA PHE A 35 2.04 6.15 -8.00
C PHE A 35 2.45 4.72 -7.64
N TRP A 36 1.56 3.97 -6.99
CA TRP A 36 1.86 2.65 -6.44
C TRP A 36 0.97 1.58 -7.06
N LEU A 37 1.53 0.38 -7.25
CA LEU A 37 0.80 -0.78 -7.71
C LEU A 37 0.84 -1.89 -6.64
N ALA A 38 -0.33 -2.41 -6.30
CA ALA A 38 -0.47 -3.52 -5.37
C ALA A 38 -0.74 -4.84 -6.10
N GLU A 39 -0.22 -5.94 -5.56
CA GLU A 39 -0.60 -7.28 -6.02
C GLU A 39 -2.06 -7.57 -5.67
N ALA A 40 -2.76 -8.24 -6.59
CA ALA A 40 -4.21 -8.44 -6.52
C ALA A 40 -4.63 -9.93 -6.53
N TYR A 41 -3.76 -10.87 -6.18
CA TYR A 41 -4.08 -12.30 -6.15
C TYR A 41 -5.39 -12.66 -5.41
N PRO A 42 -5.70 -12.06 -4.23
CA PRO A 42 -6.91 -12.39 -3.50
C PRO A 42 -8.22 -12.14 -4.26
N TRP A 43 -8.16 -11.36 -5.33
CA TRP A 43 -9.34 -10.96 -6.11
C TRP A 43 -9.73 -11.97 -7.18
N TRP A 44 -8.83 -12.83 -7.61
CA TRP A 44 -9.06 -13.81 -8.66
C TRP A 44 -10.21 -14.75 -8.32
N ARG A 45 -10.08 -15.46 -7.22
CA ARG A 45 -11.01 -16.53 -6.83
C ARG A 45 -12.31 -15.96 -6.30
N LYS A 46 -12.22 -14.97 -5.42
CA LYS A 46 -13.38 -14.46 -4.69
C LYS A 46 -14.27 -13.56 -5.53
N HIS A 47 -13.70 -12.81 -6.45
CA HIS A 47 -14.41 -11.78 -7.20
C HIS A 47 -14.37 -12.01 -8.71
N SER A 48 -13.77 -13.12 -9.17
CA SER A 48 -13.59 -13.44 -10.61
C SER A 48 -12.97 -12.28 -11.39
N MET A 49 -12.07 -11.53 -10.74
CA MET A 49 -11.39 -10.40 -11.34
C MET A 49 -10.00 -10.80 -11.78
N GLU A 50 -9.71 -10.59 -13.06
CA GLU A 50 -8.38 -10.83 -13.60
C GLU A 50 -7.37 -9.87 -12.96
N ALA A 51 -6.27 -10.41 -12.45
CA ALA A 51 -5.14 -9.63 -11.96
C ALA A 51 -3.95 -9.75 -12.91
N ARG A 52 -3.17 -8.69 -12.98
CA ARG A 52 -1.96 -8.61 -13.81
C ARG A 52 -0.73 -8.64 -12.93
N SER A 53 0.39 -9.08 -13.48
CA SER A 53 1.67 -9.03 -12.78
C SER A 53 2.02 -7.58 -12.40
N SER A 54 2.02 -7.28 -11.10
CA SER A 54 2.39 -5.95 -10.60
C SER A 54 3.79 -5.55 -11.07
N THR A 55 4.75 -6.47 -11.08
CA THR A 55 6.12 -6.22 -11.56
C THR A 55 6.14 -5.80 -13.04
N ALA A 56 5.47 -6.56 -13.92
CA ALA A 56 5.45 -6.26 -15.35
C ALA A 56 4.74 -4.92 -15.65
N VAL A 57 3.59 -4.68 -15.01
CA VAL A 57 2.85 -3.41 -15.18
C VAL A 57 3.65 -2.23 -14.63
N THR A 58 4.32 -2.39 -13.48
CA THR A 58 5.20 -1.35 -12.90
C THR A 58 6.33 -0.98 -13.86
N ALA A 59 6.95 -1.95 -14.54
CA ALA A 59 8.00 -1.69 -15.53
C ALA A 59 7.49 -0.84 -16.70
N ILE A 60 6.28 -1.14 -17.19
CA ILE A 60 5.66 -0.38 -18.29
C ILE A 60 5.33 1.05 -17.79
N VAL A 61 4.72 1.20 -16.62
CA VAL A 61 4.41 2.51 -16.03
C VAL A 61 5.70 3.33 -15.81
N ALA A 62 6.79 2.68 -15.33
CA ALA A 62 8.08 3.32 -15.16
C ALA A 62 8.64 3.89 -16.46
N ARG A 63 8.49 3.15 -17.56
CA ARG A 63 8.93 3.57 -18.90
C ARG A 63 8.08 4.71 -19.47
N GLU A 64 6.78 4.68 -19.19
CA GLU A 64 5.79 5.60 -19.76
C GLU A 64 5.64 6.92 -18.99
N THR A 65 6.16 7.00 -17.75
CA THR A 65 6.20 8.20 -16.92
C THR A 65 7.62 8.76 -16.81
N ARG A 66 7.77 10.02 -16.42
CA ARG A 66 9.09 10.70 -16.43
C ARG A 66 9.54 11.24 -15.08
N ARG A 67 8.61 11.63 -14.21
CA ARG A 67 8.90 12.35 -12.96
C ARG A 67 8.34 11.66 -11.74
N ILE A 68 7.10 11.14 -11.84
CA ILE A 68 6.40 10.56 -10.69
C ILE A 68 7.16 9.34 -10.16
N PRO A 69 7.49 9.28 -8.89
CA PRO A 69 8.00 8.08 -8.24
C PRO A 69 6.96 6.94 -8.30
N ILE A 70 7.45 5.72 -8.49
CA ILE A 70 6.60 4.54 -8.65
C ILE A 70 6.94 3.55 -7.54
N GLY A 71 5.94 2.85 -7.00
CA GLY A 71 6.16 1.90 -5.93
C GLY A 71 5.38 0.60 -6.06
N TRP A 72 5.85 -0.43 -5.37
CA TRP A 72 5.06 -1.60 -5.03
C TRP A 72 4.40 -1.42 -3.67
N GLY A 73 3.10 -1.52 -3.60
CA GLY A 73 2.37 -1.32 -2.37
C GLY A 73 1.32 -2.38 -2.07
N ILE A 74 1.68 -3.62 -1.87
CA ILE A 74 2.96 -4.32 -1.66
C ILE A 74 3.09 -5.52 -2.62
N ILE A 75 4.26 -6.15 -2.66
CA ILE A 75 4.46 -7.51 -3.18
C ILE A 75 4.79 -8.46 -2.05
N SER A 76 4.53 -9.76 -2.27
CA SER A 76 4.72 -10.78 -1.23
C SER A 76 5.95 -11.66 -1.48
N PRO A 77 6.81 -11.87 -0.46
CA PRO A 77 7.91 -12.81 -0.57
C PRO A 77 7.47 -14.29 -0.50
N TYR A 78 6.20 -14.57 -0.19
CA TYR A 78 5.70 -15.94 -0.23
C TYR A 78 5.55 -16.48 -1.65
N THR A 79 5.38 -15.59 -2.63
CA THR A 79 5.20 -15.98 -4.05
C THR A 79 6.49 -15.95 -4.85
N ARG A 80 7.60 -15.45 -4.29
CA ARG A 80 8.90 -15.36 -4.96
C ARG A 80 10.06 -15.20 -3.98
N HIS A 81 11.23 -15.74 -4.34
CA HIS A 81 12.40 -15.63 -3.48
C HIS A 81 12.90 -14.18 -3.34
N PRO A 82 13.37 -13.72 -2.15
CA PRO A 82 13.85 -12.35 -1.95
C PRO A 82 14.98 -11.90 -2.89
N VAL A 83 15.85 -12.81 -3.33
CA VAL A 83 16.87 -12.50 -4.35
C VAL A 83 16.21 -12.11 -5.67
N GLN A 84 15.15 -12.80 -6.10
CA GLN A 84 14.40 -12.44 -7.31
C GLN A 84 13.74 -11.07 -7.14
N ILE A 85 13.19 -10.76 -5.96
CA ILE A 85 12.62 -9.44 -5.66
C ILE A 85 13.69 -8.35 -5.83
N ALA A 86 14.91 -8.58 -5.33
CA ALA A 86 16.01 -7.64 -5.49
C ALA A 86 16.40 -7.42 -6.97
N MET A 87 16.43 -8.51 -7.77
CA MET A 87 16.70 -8.42 -9.22
C MET A 87 15.63 -7.59 -9.95
N GLU A 88 14.35 -7.86 -9.66
CA GLU A 88 13.22 -7.12 -10.23
C GLU A 88 13.28 -5.63 -9.83
N ALA A 89 13.54 -5.35 -8.55
CA ALA A 89 13.68 -3.99 -8.03
C ALA A 89 14.81 -3.20 -8.71
N ARG A 90 15.92 -3.87 -9.01
CA ARG A 90 17.04 -3.26 -9.73
C ARG A 90 16.63 -2.81 -11.14
N VAL A 91 15.94 -3.67 -11.89
CA VAL A 91 15.43 -3.33 -13.22
C VAL A 91 14.41 -2.18 -13.16
N LEU A 92 13.53 -2.19 -12.16
CA LEU A 92 12.55 -1.12 -12.00
C LEU A 92 13.19 0.22 -11.66
N GLN A 93 14.21 0.22 -10.79
CA GLN A 93 14.99 1.43 -10.51
C GLN A 93 15.71 1.97 -11.75
N GLU A 94 16.35 1.08 -12.52
CA GLU A 94 17.00 1.43 -13.78
C GLU A 94 16.01 2.05 -14.77
N THR A 95 14.84 1.41 -14.93
CA THR A 95 13.80 1.84 -15.86
C THR A 95 13.14 3.16 -15.43
N ALA A 96 12.86 3.32 -14.16
CA ALA A 96 12.24 4.53 -13.61
C ALA A 96 13.24 5.70 -13.57
N GLY A 97 14.51 5.42 -13.33
CA GLY A 97 15.55 6.39 -13.09
C GLY A 97 15.82 6.65 -11.59
N PRO A 98 16.86 7.44 -11.29
CA PRO A 98 17.33 7.63 -9.92
C PRO A 98 16.28 8.12 -8.96
N GLY A 99 16.12 7.43 -7.81
CA GLY A 99 15.22 7.82 -6.72
C GLY A 99 13.73 7.70 -7.02
N ARG A 100 13.35 7.15 -8.16
CA ARG A 100 11.95 7.05 -8.59
C ARG A 100 11.28 5.69 -8.33
N PHE A 101 11.94 4.78 -7.63
CA PHE A 101 11.33 3.49 -7.31
C PHE A 101 11.31 3.23 -5.81
N PHE A 102 10.16 2.81 -5.29
CA PHE A 102 9.91 2.41 -3.92
C PHE A 102 9.55 0.92 -3.85
N LEU A 103 10.20 0.18 -2.98
CA LEU A 103 10.00 -1.24 -2.80
C LEU A 103 9.15 -1.52 -1.56
N GLY A 104 7.88 -1.86 -1.73
CA GLY A 104 7.00 -2.29 -0.64
C GLY A 104 6.87 -3.79 -0.56
N LEU A 105 7.21 -4.37 0.59
CA LEU A 105 7.05 -5.79 0.91
C LEU A 105 5.97 -5.98 1.97
N GLY A 106 5.19 -7.05 1.84
CA GLY A 106 4.18 -7.41 2.85
C GLY A 106 3.98 -8.91 2.93
N ALA A 107 3.62 -9.41 4.10
CA ALA A 107 3.47 -10.84 4.30
C ALA A 107 2.41 -11.45 3.37
N SER A 108 1.23 -10.83 3.22
CA SER A 108 0.12 -11.27 2.34
C SER A 108 0.03 -12.78 2.13
N LYS A 109 0.16 -13.55 3.21
CA LYS A 109 0.17 -15.01 3.20
C LYS A 109 -1.05 -15.62 2.49
N ILE A 110 -2.14 -14.85 2.45
CA ILE A 110 -3.36 -15.22 1.73
C ILE A 110 -3.09 -15.50 0.24
N PHE A 111 -2.06 -14.93 -0.36
CA PHE A 111 -1.71 -15.17 -1.76
C PHE A 111 -1.39 -16.65 -2.02
N MET A 112 -0.80 -17.35 -1.05
CA MET A 112 -0.52 -18.79 -1.17
C MET A 112 -1.82 -19.59 -1.32
N LYS A 113 -2.84 -19.26 -0.52
CA LYS A 113 -4.17 -19.88 -0.62
C LYS A 113 -4.82 -19.59 -1.97
N GLU A 114 -4.72 -18.34 -2.45
CA GLU A 114 -5.34 -17.93 -3.71
C GLU A 114 -4.71 -18.60 -4.94
N ILE A 115 -3.42 -18.92 -4.91
CA ILE A 115 -2.75 -19.66 -5.98
C ILE A 115 -2.82 -21.18 -5.82
N GLY A 116 -3.50 -21.69 -4.77
CA GLY A 116 -3.70 -23.13 -4.56
C GLY A 116 -2.57 -23.84 -3.80
N GLU A 117 -1.58 -23.12 -3.27
CA GLU A 117 -0.45 -23.67 -2.53
C GLU A 117 -0.77 -24.01 -1.06
N GLY A 118 -1.99 -23.70 -0.60
CA GLY A 118 -2.45 -24.01 0.74
C GLY A 118 -1.64 -23.31 1.82
N GLU A 119 -1.12 -24.08 2.77
CA GLU A 119 -0.33 -23.57 3.89
C GLU A 119 1.18 -23.67 3.68
N LYS A 120 1.66 -23.94 2.47
CA LYS A 120 3.11 -23.93 2.18
C LYS A 120 3.73 -22.62 2.62
N GLY A 121 4.90 -22.68 3.25
CA GLY A 121 5.55 -21.54 3.89
C GLY A 121 4.96 -21.18 5.26
N ALA A 122 4.09 -22.03 5.82
CA ALA A 122 3.55 -21.87 7.17
C ALA A 122 4.56 -22.13 8.29
N GLU A 123 5.68 -22.76 7.98
CA GLU A 123 6.70 -23.21 8.95
C GLU A 123 7.37 -22.03 9.68
N ALA A 124 7.56 -20.91 9.00
CA ALA A 124 8.10 -19.70 9.61
C ALA A 124 7.00 -18.65 9.89
N SER A 125 7.16 -17.93 11.00
CA SER A 125 6.25 -16.83 11.32
C SER A 125 6.30 -15.72 10.26
N PRO A 126 5.21 -14.98 10.01
CA PRO A 126 5.26 -13.80 9.11
C PRO A 126 6.36 -12.81 9.49
N ALA A 127 6.66 -12.65 10.78
CA ALA A 127 7.73 -11.78 11.23
C ALA A 127 9.11 -12.29 10.79
N THR A 128 9.36 -13.62 10.91
CA THR A 128 10.59 -14.24 10.42
C THR A 128 10.74 -14.06 8.91
N VAL A 129 9.70 -14.43 8.15
CA VAL A 129 9.70 -14.30 6.69
C VAL A 129 9.99 -12.87 6.23
N MET A 130 9.34 -11.87 6.87
CA MET A 130 9.54 -10.48 6.48
C MET A 130 10.92 -9.96 6.84
N ARG A 131 11.46 -10.29 8.02
CA ARG A 131 12.81 -9.90 8.42
C ARG A 131 13.86 -10.46 7.46
N GLU A 132 13.83 -11.76 7.24
CA GLU A 132 14.77 -12.45 6.35
C GLU A 132 14.67 -11.91 4.92
N SER A 133 13.46 -11.64 4.43
CA SER A 133 13.26 -11.05 3.11
C SER A 133 13.88 -9.67 2.97
N ILE A 134 13.69 -8.80 3.96
CA ILE A 134 14.25 -7.44 3.95
C ILE A 134 15.78 -7.49 3.99
N GLU A 135 16.36 -8.35 4.85
CA GLU A 135 17.80 -8.50 5.01
C GLU A 135 18.43 -9.05 3.72
N ILE A 136 17.83 -10.07 3.10
CA ILE A 136 18.32 -10.64 1.83
C ILE A 136 18.19 -9.63 0.69
N VAL A 137 17.06 -8.92 0.58
CA VAL A 137 16.89 -7.88 -0.45
C VAL A 137 17.95 -6.79 -0.31
N ARG A 138 18.21 -6.29 0.91
CA ARG A 138 19.23 -5.28 1.17
C ARG A 138 20.64 -5.81 0.85
N GLY A 139 20.95 -7.05 1.25
CA GLY A 139 22.21 -7.70 0.94
C GLY A 139 22.44 -7.82 -0.57
N ALA A 140 21.45 -8.32 -1.30
CA ALA A 140 21.51 -8.47 -2.76
C ALA A 140 21.62 -7.14 -3.50
N LEU A 141 20.91 -6.10 -3.04
CA LEU A 141 21.01 -4.75 -3.61
C LEU A 141 22.34 -4.06 -3.28
N GLY A 142 23.02 -4.48 -2.19
CA GLY A 142 24.30 -3.94 -1.77
C GLY A 142 25.48 -4.27 -2.70
N GLY A 143 25.36 -5.31 -3.52
CA GLY A 143 26.36 -5.69 -4.53
C GLY A 143 27.66 -6.28 -3.97
N LYS A 144 27.81 -6.41 -2.65
CA LYS A 144 28.95 -7.06 -1.99
C LYS A 144 28.69 -8.56 -1.88
N GLU A 145 29.74 -9.35 -1.60
CA GLU A 145 29.57 -10.74 -1.19
C GLU A 145 28.61 -10.77 0.01
N PHE A 146 27.59 -11.62 -0.09
CA PHE A 146 26.55 -11.68 0.92
C PHE A 146 26.07 -13.13 1.11
N ARG A 147 26.17 -13.61 2.34
CA ARG A 147 25.66 -14.92 2.74
C ARG A 147 24.64 -14.74 3.84
N TYR A 148 23.55 -15.47 3.70
CA TYR A 148 22.46 -15.49 4.66
C TYR A 148 21.93 -16.90 4.83
N GLN A 149 21.75 -17.32 6.07
CA GLN A 149 21.13 -18.60 6.41
C GLN A 149 20.03 -18.33 7.42
N GLY A 150 18.78 -18.35 6.97
CA GLY A 150 17.59 -18.14 7.79
C GLY A 150 16.77 -19.39 7.97
N ASN A 151 15.59 -19.23 8.57
CA ASN A 151 14.61 -20.31 8.75
C ASN A 151 13.64 -20.41 7.56
N ALA A 152 13.37 -19.32 6.87
CA ALA A 152 12.48 -19.26 5.72
C ALA A 152 13.27 -19.18 4.41
N PHE A 153 14.37 -18.46 4.39
CA PHE A 153 15.17 -18.24 3.20
C PHE A 153 16.66 -18.37 3.47
N SER A 154 17.41 -18.69 2.43
CA SER A 154 18.86 -18.62 2.41
C SER A 154 19.33 -17.95 1.13
N ALA A 155 20.51 -17.31 1.18
CA ALA A 155 21.14 -16.71 0.01
C ALA A 155 22.65 -16.83 0.12
N ASP A 156 23.32 -17.14 -0.99
CA ASP A 156 24.78 -17.14 -1.13
C ASP A 156 25.11 -16.44 -2.44
N LEU A 157 25.51 -15.17 -2.34
CA LEU A 157 25.72 -14.30 -3.49
C LEU A 157 27.16 -13.83 -3.52
N PRO A 158 27.87 -13.98 -4.67
CA PRO A 158 29.19 -13.41 -4.83
C PRO A 158 29.15 -11.87 -4.86
N ALA A 159 30.27 -11.23 -4.73
CA ALA A 159 30.36 -9.80 -5.00
C ALA A 159 29.96 -9.51 -6.46
N LEU A 160 28.93 -8.67 -6.63
CA LEU A 160 28.38 -8.32 -7.93
C LEU A 160 28.97 -7.00 -8.41
N ARG A 161 29.49 -6.98 -9.64
CA ARG A 161 29.91 -5.72 -10.26
C ARG A 161 28.70 -5.03 -10.86
N ALA A 162 28.34 -3.87 -10.31
CA ALA A 162 27.37 -3.01 -10.99
C ALA A 162 27.96 -2.48 -12.30
N ASP A 163 27.14 -2.43 -13.34
CA ASP A 163 27.55 -1.76 -14.58
C ASP A 163 27.66 -0.25 -14.31
N ALA A 164 28.85 0.31 -14.54
CA ALA A 164 29.11 1.73 -14.28
C ALA A 164 28.24 2.68 -15.12
N ARG A 165 27.62 2.18 -16.19
CA ARG A 165 26.66 2.93 -17.02
C ARG A 165 25.28 3.07 -16.37
N VAL A 166 25.01 2.25 -15.36
CA VAL A 166 23.72 2.25 -14.64
C VAL A 166 23.94 2.76 -13.22
N PRO A 167 23.61 4.03 -12.93
CA PRO A 167 23.77 4.58 -11.60
C PRO A 167 22.97 3.77 -10.57
N SER A 168 23.65 3.32 -9.51
CA SER A 168 23.00 2.67 -8.39
C SER A 168 22.57 3.73 -7.38
N HIS A 169 21.28 3.75 -7.10
CA HIS A 169 20.69 4.59 -6.04
C HIS A 169 20.05 3.71 -4.98
N PRO A 170 20.05 4.13 -3.71
CA PRO A 170 19.28 3.44 -2.68
C PRO A 170 17.81 3.31 -3.07
N ILE A 171 17.25 2.13 -2.89
CA ILE A 171 15.82 1.89 -3.09
C ILE A 171 15.17 1.92 -1.71
N PRO A 172 14.31 2.91 -1.40
CA PRO A 172 13.57 2.93 -0.16
C PRO A 172 12.69 1.69 -0.03
N LEU A 173 12.80 0.98 1.10
CA LEU A 173 12.11 -0.26 1.37
C LEU A 173 11.04 -0.04 2.43
N TYR A 174 9.80 -0.36 2.08
CA TYR A 174 8.62 -0.25 2.94
C TYR A 174 8.14 -1.62 3.39
N LEU A 175 7.72 -1.72 4.64
CA LEU A 175 7.06 -2.91 5.16
C LEU A 175 5.56 -2.67 5.28
N GLY A 176 4.75 -3.48 4.57
CA GLY A 176 3.31 -3.48 4.70
C GLY A 176 2.86 -4.24 5.95
N ALA A 177 2.24 -3.55 6.92
CA ALA A 177 1.86 -4.18 8.17
C ALA A 177 0.66 -3.51 8.87
N THR A 178 -0.17 -4.35 9.51
CA THR A 178 -1.32 -3.92 10.31
C THR A 178 -1.18 -4.26 11.79
N GLY A 179 -0.28 -5.17 12.15
CA GLY A 179 -0.08 -5.58 13.54
C GLY A 179 1.17 -4.97 14.17
N PRO A 180 1.19 -4.81 15.51
CA PRO A 180 2.25 -4.10 16.23
C PRO A 180 3.64 -4.71 16.07
N VAL A 181 3.75 -6.03 15.93
CA VAL A 181 5.05 -6.72 15.77
C VAL A 181 5.75 -6.27 14.48
N LEU A 182 5.06 -6.33 13.35
CA LEU A 182 5.62 -5.92 12.07
C LEU A 182 5.75 -4.39 11.94
N GLN A 183 4.91 -3.61 12.63
CA GLN A 183 5.04 -2.15 12.68
C GLN A 183 6.32 -1.71 13.43
N ARG A 184 6.66 -2.36 14.55
CA ARG A 184 7.95 -2.15 15.22
C ARG A 184 9.10 -2.58 14.32
N MET A 185 8.98 -3.75 13.68
CA MET A 185 10.00 -4.22 12.74
C MET A 185 10.24 -3.22 11.60
N ALA A 186 9.18 -2.59 11.07
CA ALA A 186 9.35 -1.54 10.06
C ALA A 186 10.24 -0.40 10.61
N GLY A 187 10.03 0.02 11.85
CA GLY A 187 10.90 0.99 12.51
C GLY A 187 12.34 0.52 12.68
N GLU A 188 12.54 -0.76 12.99
CA GLU A 188 13.87 -1.33 13.18
C GLU A 188 14.67 -1.40 11.86
N ILE A 189 14.08 -1.86 10.76
CA ILE A 189 14.83 -2.29 9.57
C ILE A 189 14.30 -1.80 8.21
N ALA A 190 13.16 -1.11 8.14
CA ALA A 190 12.64 -0.55 6.89
C ALA A 190 12.81 0.98 6.81
N ASP A 191 12.57 1.56 5.66
CA ASP A 191 12.60 3.02 5.44
C ASP A 191 11.21 3.64 5.61
N GLY A 192 10.17 2.78 5.64
CA GLY A 192 8.81 3.18 5.90
C GLY A 192 7.88 2.02 6.22
N LEU A 193 6.68 2.37 6.68
CA LEU A 193 5.58 1.48 6.97
C LEU A 193 4.41 1.81 6.04
N LEU A 194 3.81 0.79 5.41
CA LEU A 194 2.54 0.91 4.70
C LEU A 194 1.43 0.25 5.53
N THR A 195 0.41 1.00 5.86
CA THR A 195 -0.77 0.47 6.56
C THR A 195 -1.86 0.07 5.58
N ALA A 196 -2.69 -0.87 6.01
CA ALA A 196 -3.74 -1.43 5.15
C ALA A 196 -4.93 -0.49 4.98
N SER A 197 -5.79 -0.89 4.09
CA SER A 197 -6.94 -0.19 3.53
C SER A 197 -8.07 0.22 4.50
N ILE A 198 -7.99 -0.06 5.80
CA ILE A 198 -8.87 0.55 6.82
C ILE A 198 -8.00 1.37 7.79
N THR A 199 -7.17 2.23 7.22
CA THR A 199 -6.37 3.18 7.98
C THR A 199 -7.19 4.44 8.25
N THR A 200 -7.50 4.70 9.52
CA THR A 200 -8.10 5.96 9.97
C THR A 200 -7.03 6.89 10.53
N PRO A 201 -7.30 8.19 10.74
CA PRO A 201 -6.35 9.05 11.46
C PRO A 201 -5.94 8.50 12.83
N ALA A 202 -6.90 7.99 13.61
CA ALA A 202 -6.63 7.38 14.90
C ALA A 202 -5.74 6.13 14.80
N TYR A 203 -5.93 5.31 13.76
CA TYR A 203 -5.06 4.17 13.51
C TYR A 203 -3.68 4.60 13.01
N SER A 204 -3.57 5.67 12.23
CA SER A 204 -2.29 6.23 11.82
C SER A 204 -1.43 6.64 13.01
N GLY A 205 -2.03 7.34 13.99
CA GLY A 205 -1.34 7.69 15.24
C GLY A 205 -0.89 6.47 16.06
N TYR A 206 -1.73 5.43 16.11
CA TYR A 206 -1.40 4.17 16.76
C TYR A 206 -0.21 3.46 16.04
N ALA A 207 -0.25 3.37 14.72
CA ALA A 207 0.82 2.76 13.93
C ALA A 207 2.14 3.57 14.00
N ARG A 208 2.05 4.90 14.02
CA ARG A 208 3.20 5.80 14.22
C ARG A 208 3.92 5.49 15.53
N GLY A 209 3.18 5.28 16.63
CA GLY A 209 3.78 4.94 17.91
C GLY A 209 4.66 3.69 17.87
N PHE A 210 4.23 2.62 17.21
CA PHE A 210 5.03 1.40 17.07
C PHE A 210 6.20 1.55 16.11
N LEU A 211 6.00 2.27 15.00
CA LEU A 211 7.09 2.59 14.08
C LEU A 211 8.22 3.32 14.79
N GLU A 212 7.90 4.32 15.59
CA GLU A 212 8.86 5.08 16.38
C GLU A 212 9.51 4.26 17.50
N GLU A 213 8.74 3.39 18.18
CA GLU A 213 9.29 2.48 19.19
C GLU A 213 10.38 1.59 18.56
N GLY A 214 10.09 0.98 17.39
CA GLY A 214 11.06 0.17 16.67
C GLY A 214 12.30 0.95 16.23
N ALA A 215 12.11 2.17 15.73
CA ALA A 215 13.21 3.06 15.33
C ALA A 215 14.15 3.38 16.51
N ARG A 216 13.58 3.83 17.63
CA ARG A 216 14.36 4.16 18.84
C ARG A 216 15.14 2.95 19.35
N LYS A 217 14.52 1.77 19.36
CA LYS A 217 15.18 0.52 19.77
C LYS A 217 16.39 0.18 18.88
N ALA A 218 16.32 0.50 17.59
CA ALA A 218 17.38 0.30 16.63
C ALA A 218 18.37 1.49 16.54
N GLY A 219 18.24 2.51 17.38
CA GLY A 219 19.09 3.70 17.36
C GLY A 219 18.90 4.60 16.14
N ARG A 220 17.71 4.52 15.48
CA ARG A 220 17.36 5.30 14.29
C ARG A 220 16.53 6.52 14.66
N ASP A 221 16.64 7.58 13.87
CA ASP A 221 15.77 8.76 14.02
C ASP A 221 14.36 8.47 13.47
N PRO A 222 13.32 8.49 14.33
CA PRO A 222 11.94 8.28 13.88
C PRO A 222 11.45 9.30 12.84
N ALA A 223 12.05 10.50 12.80
CA ALA A 223 11.69 11.54 11.84
C ALA A 223 12.08 11.20 10.39
N GLU A 224 13.01 10.26 10.21
CA GLU A 224 13.43 9.78 8.89
C GLU A 224 12.56 8.65 8.34
N LEU A 225 11.58 8.18 9.11
CA LEU A 225 10.71 7.08 8.72
C LEU A 225 9.38 7.56 8.15
N ASP A 226 9.05 7.02 6.98
CA ASP A 226 7.77 7.29 6.33
C ASP A 226 6.66 6.41 6.90
N LEU A 227 5.46 6.98 7.03
CA LEU A 227 4.24 6.25 7.36
C LEU A 227 3.21 6.46 6.26
N GLY A 228 3.04 5.44 5.41
CA GLY A 228 2.04 5.43 4.35
C GLY A 228 0.72 4.81 4.79
N GLY A 229 -0.38 5.50 4.46
CA GLY A 229 -1.75 4.99 4.65
C GLY A 229 -2.43 4.77 3.31
N VAL A 230 -2.90 3.53 3.04
CA VAL A 230 -3.77 3.24 1.89
C VAL A 230 -5.20 3.60 2.25
N ILE A 231 -5.79 4.54 1.52
CA ILE A 231 -7.07 5.16 1.87
C ILE A 231 -7.95 5.26 0.62
N VAL A 232 -9.20 4.80 0.74
CA VAL A 232 -10.17 4.93 -0.35
C VAL A 232 -10.43 6.40 -0.65
N GLY A 233 -10.23 6.82 -1.89
CA GLY A 233 -10.42 8.18 -2.36
C GLY A 233 -11.60 8.28 -3.33
N SER A 234 -12.44 9.30 -3.18
CA SER A 234 -13.42 9.68 -4.18
C SER A 234 -13.78 11.16 -4.06
N ILE A 235 -13.53 11.94 -5.09
CA ILE A 235 -13.73 13.38 -5.10
C ILE A 235 -14.72 13.81 -6.17
N GLY A 236 -15.53 14.81 -5.87
CA GLY A 236 -16.46 15.41 -6.83
C GLY A 236 -17.02 16.73 -6.32
N ARG A 237 -17.62 17.50 -7.23
CA ARG A 237 -18.33 18.74 -6.84
C ARG A 237 -19.66 18.42 -6.14
N ASP A 238 -20.25 17.26 -6.43
CA ASP A 238 -21.42 16.72 -5.72
C ASP A 238 -20.96 15.77 -4.63
N ARG A 239 -21.23 16.14 -3.38
CA ARG A 239 -20.85 15.39 -2.18
C ARG A 239 -21.44 13.98 -2.15
N ALA A 240 -22.72 13.82 -2.53
CA ALA A 240 -23.41 12.54 -2.46
C ALA A 240 -22.81 11.57 -3.48
N ARG A 241 -22.59 12.02 -4.71
CA ARG A 241 -21.97 11.22 -5.77
C ARG A 241 -20.54 10.81 -5.43
N ALA A 242 -19.75 11.72 -4.85
CA ALA A 242 -18.41 11.39 -4.38
C ALA A 242 -18.42 10.35 -3.26
N ALA A 243 -19.33 10.47 -2.29
CA ALA A 243 -19.50 9.48 -1.23
C ALA A 243 -19.89 8.10 -1.80
N ASP A 244 -20.80 8.05 -2.78
CA ASP A 244 -21.21 6.80 -3.44
C ASP A 244 -20.05 6.11 -4.17
N GLY A 245 -19.14 6.88 -4.80
CA GLY A 245 -17.94 6.34 -5.44
C GLY A 245 -17.03 5.56 -4.49
N ALA A 246 -16.94 5.97 -3.24
CA ALA A 246 -16.12 5.29 -2.23
C ALA A 246 -16.79 4.03 -1.62
N ARG A 247 -18.12 3.92 -1.66
CA ARG A 247 -18.89 2.90 -0.92
C ARG A 247 -18.57 1.48 -1.34
N GLU A 248 -18.42 1.21 -2.63
CA GLU A 248 -18.14 -0.17 -3.11
C GLU A 248 -16.83 -0.71 -2.53
N MET A 249 -15.77 0.09 -2.55
CA MET A 249 -14.48 -0.35 -2.04
C MET A 249 -14.48 -0.40 -0.50
N ALA A 250 -15.08 0.58 0.16
CA ALA A 250 -15.26 0.54 1.61
C ALA A 250 -16.02 -0.72 2.04
N ALA A 251 -17.10 -1.09 1.33
CA ALA A 251 -17.85 -2.31 1.58
C ALA A 251 -17.00 -3.57 1.42
N MET A 252 -16.18 -3.65 0.37
CA MET A 252 -15.29 -4.79 0.15
C MET A 252 -14.27 -4.95 1.28
N TYR A 253 -13.67 -3.86 1.72
CA TYR A 253 -12.72 -3.89 2.81
C TYR A 253 -13.35 -4.25 4.15
N LEU A 254 -14.53 -3.74 4.45
CA LEU A 254 -15.28 -4.06 5.67
C LEU A 254 -15.74 -5.52 5.69
N ALA A 255 -16.34 -6.01 4.60
CA ALA A 255 -16.77 -7.41 4.49
C ALA A 255 -15.58 -8.39 4.68
N ASN A 256 -14.41 -8.08 4.12
CA ASN A 256 -13.22 -8.89 4.34
C ASN A 256 -12.80 -8.97 5.83
N LYS A 257 -13.08 -7.97 6.65
CA LYS A 257 -12.74 -7.99 8.07
C LYS A 257 -13.63 -8.94 8.88
N VAL A 258 -14.90 -9.06 8.53
CA VAL A 258 -15.80 -10.05 9.15
C VAL A 258 -15.32 -11.48 8.93
N GLN A 259 -14.81 -11.77 7.74
CA GLN A 259 -14.32 -13.09 7.38
C GLN A 259 -12.94 -13.43 7.99
N ASN A 260 -12.18 -12.42 8.41
CA ASN A 260 -10.82 -12.55 8.94
C ASN A 260 -10.70 -11.93 10.35
N ILE A 261 -11.61 -12.32 11.26
CA ILE A 261 -11.78 -11.75 12.61
C ILE A 261 -10.53 -11.88 13.51
N ARG A 262 -9.47 -12.59 13.10
CA ARG A 262 -8.31 -12.84 13.94
C ARG A 262 -7.23 -11.76 13.77
N GLY A 263 -6.71 -11.27 14.90
CA GLY A 263 -5.54 -10.40 14.96
C GLY A 263 -5.82 -8.92 14.77
N SER A 264 -5.17 -8.27 13.80
CA SER A 264 -5.22 -6.81 13.62
C SER A 264 -6.57 -6.24 13.14
N ALA A 265 -7.51 -7.09 12.69
CA ALA A 265 -8.82 -6.64 12.21
C ALA A 265 -9.63 -5.96 13.32
N ASP A 266 -9.63 -6.53 14.52
CA ASP A 266 -10.31 -5.96 15.69
C ASP A 266 -9.77 -4.56 16.04
N MET A 267 -8.45 -4.42 16.05
CA MET A 267 -7.81 -3.12 16.33
C MET A 267 -8.14 -2.07 15.24
N LEU A 268 -8.18 -2.45 13.97
CA LEU A 268 -8.54 -1.54 12.89
C LEU A 268 -9.97 -1.02 13.05
N LEU A 269 -10.93 -1.89 13.37
CA LEU A 269 -12.32 -1.52 13.61
C LEU A 269 -12.46 -0.66 14.87
N THR A 270 -11.82 -1.06 15.97
CA THR A 270 -11.82 -0.29 17.22
C THR A 270 -11.31 1.14 17.01
N LYS A 271 -10.20 1.31 16.26
CA LYS A 271 -9.65 2.63 15.92
C LYS A 271 -10.52 3.41 14.92
N ALA A 272 -11.40 2.74 14.19
CA ALA A 272 -12.41 3.37 13.37
C ALA A 272 -13.69 3.73 14.16
N GLY A 273 -13.80 3.32 15.42
CA GLY A 273 -15.01 3.46 16.21
C GLY A 273 -16.15 2.60 15.66
N LEU A 274 -15.80 1.42 15.16
CA LEU A 274 -16.72 0.42 14.60
C LEU A 274 -16.59 -0.89 15.36
N THR A 275 -17.69 -1.64 15.36
CA THR A 275 -17.77 -3.00 15.89
C THR A 275 -18.03 -4.00 14.76
N PHE A 276 -17.79 -5.28 15.02
CA PHE A 276 -18.14 -6.35 14.07
C PHE A 276 -19.67 -6.41 13.82
N ASP A 277 -20.49 -6.11 14.80
CA ASP A 277 -21.94 -6.12 14.63
C ASP A 277 -22.44 -5.02 13.69
N GLU A 278 -21.82 -3.83 13.71
CA GLU A 278 -22.13 -2.74 12.77
C GLU A 278 -21.76 -3.07 11.33
N ILE A 279 -20.70 -3.85 11.08
CA ILE A 279 -20.24 -4.20 9.73
C ILE A 279 -20.74 -5.56 9.23
N ARG A 280 -21.30 -6.40 10.09
CA ARG A 280 -21.86 -7.71 9.72
C ARG A 280 -22.90 -7.63 8.60
N PRO A 281 -23.89 -6.70 8.61
CA PRO A 281 -24.85 -6.57 7.51
C PRO A 281 -24.17 -6.30 6.14
N ILE A 282 -23.02 -5.64 6.12
CA ILE A 282 -22.25 -5.39 4.90
C ILE A 282 -21.68 -6.71 4.36
N ALA A 283 -21.15 -7.57 5.24
CA ALA A 283 -20.60 -8.87 4.85
C ALA A 283 -21.71 -9.81 4.36
N GLU A 284 -22.84 -9.84 5.04
CA GLU A 284 -24.01 -10.64 4.64
C GLU A 284 -24.57 -10.18 3.27
N ALA A 285 -24.68 -8.86 3.06
CA ALA A 285 -25.07 -8.30 1.78
C ALA A 285 -24.06 -8.62 0.66
N MET A 286 -22.76 -8.67 0.97
CA MET A 286 -21.72 -9.09 0.03
C MET A 286 -21.91 -10.54 -0.42
N GLU A 287 -22.22 -11.44 0.51
CA GLU A 287 -22.43 -12.87 0.22
C GLU A 287 -23.71 -13.12 -0.59
N GLN A 288 -24.79 -12.40 -0.29
CA GLN A 288 -26.09 -12.60 -0.92
C GLN A 288 -26.24 -11.90 -2.27
N GLY A 289 -25.66 -10.70 -2.43
CA GLY A 289 -25.92 -9.85 -3.59
C GLY A 289 -24.67 -9.15 -4.15
N GLY A 290 -23.48 -9.55 -3.69
CA GLY A 290 -22.21 -9.03 -4.18
C GLY A 290 -21.94 -7.56 -3.81
N ARG A 291 -20.97 -6.95 -4.49
CA ARG A 291 -20.44 -5.61 -4.16
C ARG A 291 -21.51 -4.51 -4.11
N ARG A 292 -22.44 -4.51 -5.07
CA ARG A 292 -23.48 -3.47 -5.12
C ARG A 292 -24.47 -3.56 -3.94
N ALA A 293 -24.80 -4.78 -3.50
CA ALA A 293 -25.63 -4.97 -2.32
C ALA A 293 -24.89 -4.53 -1.06
N ALA A 294 -23.63 -4.92 -0.90
CA ALA A 294 -22.78 -4.51 0.21
C ALA A 294 -22.59 -2.99 0.27
N ALA A 295 -22.38 -2.33 -0.87
CA ALA A 295 -22.26 -0.88 -0.94
C ALA A 295 -23.50 -0.15 -0.40
N ARG A 296 -24.70 -0.66 -0.68
CA ARG A 296 -25.95 -0.11 -0.12
C ARG A 296 -26.08 -0.27 1.39
N ALA A 297 -25.43 -1.27 1.97
CA ALA A 297 -25.38 -1.48 3.41
C ALA A 297 -24.39 -0.56 4.14
N VAL A 298 -23.47 0.10 3.42
CA VAL A 298 -22.57 1.10 4.00
C VAL A 298 -23.32 2.41 4.22
N THR A 299 -23.68 2.69 5.46
CA THR A 299 -24.36 3.94 5.82
C THR A 299 -23.42 5.15 5.71
N PRO A 300 -23.94 6.38 5.59
CA PRO A 300 -23.10 7.59 5.64
C PRO A 300 -22.25 7.68 6.92
N GLU A 301 -22.78 7.21 8.05
CA GLU A 301 -22.07 7.17 9.33
C GLU A 301 -20.88 6.21 9.26
N ILE A 302 -21.09 4.96 8.80
CA ILE A 302 -20.01 3.99 8.63
C ILE A 302 -18.96 4.54 7.66
N LEU A 303 -19.37 5.13 6.53
CA LEU A 303 -18.44 5.69 5.55
C LEU A 303 -17.58 6.81 6.15
N SER A 304 -18.12 7.64 7.04
CA SER A 304 -17.38 8.72 7.72
C SER A 304 -16.37 8.19 8.74
N LYS A 305 -16.61 7.02 9.32
CA LYS A 305 -15.73 6.38 10.31
C LYS A 305 -14.59 5.60 9.66
N VAL A 306 -14.75 5.12 8.43
CA VAL A 306 -13.72 4.32 7.76
C VAL A 306 -12.70 5.18 6.99
N CYS A 307 -11.72 4.51 6.42
CA CYS A 307 -10.62 5.04 5.65
C CYS A 307 -11.06 5.67 4.31
N ALA A 308 -11.97 6.62 4.33
CA ALA A 308 -12.40 7.29 3.11
C ALA A 308 -12.03 8.78 3.16
N ILE A 309 -11.39 9.24 2.08
CA ILE A 309 -11.25 10.64 1.71
C ILE A 309 -12.24 10.84 0.57
N ALA A 310 -13.51 11.10 0.93
CA ALA A 310 -14.61 11.16 -0.03
C ALA A 310 -15.48 12.40 0.20
N GLY A 311 -15.74 13.17 -0.86
CA GLY A 311 -16.55 14.37 -0.79
C GLY A 311 -16.13 15.47 -1.75
N THR A 312 -16.46 16.72 -1.40
CA THR A 312 -16.00 17.90 -2.11
C THR A 312 -14.48 18.13 -1.91
N PRO A 313 -13.83 18.94 -2.75
CA PRO A 313 -12.41 19.28 -2.57
C PRO A 313 -12.06 19.73 -1.15
N ASP A 314 -12.84 20.62 -0.55
CA ASP A 314 -12.61 21.12 0.80
C ASP A 314 -12.69 19.99 1.84
N GLN A 315 -13.70 19.13 1.75
CA GLN A 315 -13.85 17.97 2.65
C GLN A 315 -12.68 16.97 2.49
N CYS A 316 -12.22 16.76 1.28
CA CYS A 316 -11.04 15.92 1.02
C CYS A 316 -9.78 16.54 1.63
N ALA A 317 -9.57 17.84 1.48
CA ALA A 317 -8.43 18.55 2.07
C ALA A 317 -8.47 18.52 3.61
N GLU A 318 -9.61 18.77 4.23
CA GLU A 318 -9.79 18.66 5.68
C GLU A 318 -9.45 17.25 6.17
N ARG A 319 -9.97 16.22 5.50
CA ARG A 319 -9.72 14.83 5.87
C ARG A 319 -8.25 14.42 5.71
N ILE A 320 -7.57 14.88 4.67
CA ILE A 320 -6.11 14.68 4.49
C ILE A 320 -5.33 15.36 5.62
N ALA A 321 -5.73 16.57 6.04
CA ALA A 321 -5.09 17.26 7.15
C ALA A 321 -5.21 16.49 8.47
N GLU A 322 -6.34 15.81 8.73
CA GLU A 322 -6.50 14.95 9.91
C GLU A 322 -5.47 13.81 9.92
N TYR A 323 -5.26 13.14 8.78
CA TYR A 323 -4.23 12.10 8.66
C TYR A 323 -2.82 12.64 8.90
N ARG A 324 -2.49 13.78 8.31
CA ARG A 324 -1.20 14.44 8.50
C ARG A 324 -0.97 14.78 9.98
N ASN A 325 -1.97 15.35 10.64
CA ASN A 325 -1.90 15.70 12.07
C ASN A 325 -1.78 14.47 12.98
N ALA A 326 -2.31 13.31 12.54
CA ALA A 326 -2.15 12.04 13.23
C ALA A 326 -0.80 11.36 12.98
N GLY A 327 0.11 11.97 12.23
CA GLY A 327 1.46 11.47 11.99
C GLY A 327 1.61 10.60 10.73
N CYS A 328 0.58 10.52 9.87
CA CYS A 328 0.72 9.95 8.54
C CYS A 328 1.57 10.92 7.69
N THR A 329 2.60 10.41 7.04
CA THR A 329 3.49 11.21 6.20
C THR A 329 3.29 10.96 4.72
N HIS A 330 2.55 9.91 4.35
CA HIS A 330 2.28 9.55 2.97
C HIS A 330 0.84 9.04 2.80
N ILE A 331 -0.02 9.81 2.20
CA ILE A 331 -1.37 9.37 1.80
C ILE A 331 -1.25 8.63 0.47
N LEU A 332 -1.77 7.41 0.40
CA LEU A 332 -1.91 6.65 -0.84
C LEU A 332 -3.41 6.51 -1.16
N LEU A 333 -3.89 7.38 -2.05
CA LEU A 333 -5.29 7.37 -2.45
C LEU A 333 -5.58 6.20 -3.40
N GLU A 334 -6.50 5.36 -3.03
CA GLU A 334 -7.10 4.38 -3.92
C GLU A 334 -8.38 5.00 -4.50
N ILE A 335 -8.27 5.64 -5.66
CA ILE A 335 -9.34 6.42 -6.28
C ILE A 335 -10.39 5.50 -6.89
N TRP A 336 -11.64 5.65 -6.45
CA TRP A 336 -12.79 4.87 -6.88
C TRP A 336 -13.96 5.74 -7.30
N GLY A 337 -14.95 5.11 -7.96
CA GLY A 337 -16.10 5.77 -8.54
C GLY A 337 -15.96 5.98 -10.04
N GLU A 338 -16.81 6.83 -10.59
CA GLU A 338 -16.82 7.16 -12.03
C GLU A 338 -15.65 8.09 -12.36
N ASP A 339 -15.14 7.97 -13.58
CA ASP A 339 -14.12 8.84 -14.15
C ASP A 339 -12.93 9.16 -13.24
N ARG A 340 -12.19 8.09 -12.86
CA ARG A 340 -11.06 8.20 -11.93
C ARG A 340 -9.95 9.13 -12.41
N ILE A 341 -9.80 9.31 -13.72
CA ILE A 341 -8.82 10.25 -14.29
C ILE A 341 -9.24 11.69 -14.00
N GLU A 342 -10.50 12.03 -14.23
CA GLU A 342 -11.02 13.37 -13.89
C GLU A 342 -11.00 13.62 -12.38
N GLN A 343 -11.23 12.60 -11.56
CA GLN A 343 -11.04 12.72 -10.12
C GLN A 343 -9.58 13.02 -9.76
N ALA A 344 -8.60 12.32 -10.38
CA ALA A 344 -7.18 12.60 -10.15
C ALA A 344 -6.82 14.05 -10.54
N LYS A 345 -7.32 14.55 -11.66
CA LYS A 345 -7.14 15.96 -12.06
C LYS A 345 -7.75 16.92 -11.04
N LEU A 346 -8.98 16.66 -10.59
CA LEU A 346 -9.64 17.48 -9.58
C LEU A 346 -8.89 17.50 -8.23
N PHE A 347 -8.32 16.36 -7.80
CA PHE A 347 -7.40 16.32 -6.66
C PHE A 347 -6.19 17.22 -6.90
N GLY A 348 -5.58 17.13 -8.09
CA GLY A 348 -4.43 17.96 -8.48
C GLY A 348 -4.71 19.45 -8.45
N GLU A 349 -5.85 19.86 -8.98
CA GLU A 349 -6.25 21.25 -9.09
C GLU A 349 -6.69 21.86 -7.76
N ALA A 350 -7.49 21.13 -6.98
CA ALA A 350 -8.23 21.71 -5.86
C ALA A 350 -7.78 21.22 -4.48
N VAL A 351 -6.99 20.16 -4.37
CA VAL A 351 -6.59 19.59 -3.07
C VAL A 351 -5.08 19.63 -2.87
N LEU A 352 -4.29 19.14 -3.83
CA LEU A 352 -2.83 19.04 -3.67
C LEU A 352 -2.15 20.39 -3.37
N PRO A 353 -2.59 21.54 -3.91
CA PRO A 353 -1.97 22.84 -3.60
C PRO A 353 -1.98 23.20 -2.11
N HIS A 354 -2.93 22.71 -1.33
CA HIS A 354 -2.99 22.96 0.12
C HIS A 354 -1.85 22.25 0.90
N PHE A 355 -1.17 21.27 0.30
CA PHE A 355 -0.15 20.44 0.94
C PHE A 355 1.23 20.59 0.31
N LYS A 356 1.34 21.24 -0.83
CA LYS A 356 2.64 21.58 -1.45
C LYS A 356 3.22 22.83 -0.79
N ARG A 357 4.50 22.73 -0.45
CA ARG A 357 5.31 23.87 0.00
C ARG A 357 6.12 24.42 -1.16
#